data_998bf2b283a0730fe59de52e99e7da76
#
_entry.id   998bf2b283a0730fe59de52e99e7da76
#
_cell.length_a   1.000
_cell.length_b   1.000
_cell.length_c   1.000
_cell.angle_alpha   90.00
_cell.angle_beta   90.00
_cell.angle_gamma   90.00
#
_symmetry.space_group_name_H-M   'P 1'
#
loop_
_entity.id
_entity.type
_entity.pdbx_description
1 polymer ?
#
loop_
_entity_poly.entity_id
_entity_poly.type
_entity_poly.pdbx_seq_one_letter_code
_entity_poly.pdbx_strand_id
1 'polypeptide(L)'
;MGKSVLEIKDLNLFYGGIHALKGISLNVNEGEIITLIGANGAGKTSTLRAISSLEKVKLGEVYFYGENINGVSANKLVSKGLSHVPEGRKIFANLTVMENLELGAYLRKDKAQVKKDYEMVFKKFPRLKERKNQSAGTLSGGEQQMLAIGRALMSKPKMLLLDEPSMGLAPMVVKDIFDTIVEINKSGTTVLLVEQNANMALSIADRAYVLETGTIVIDGKAEVLLKDDRIREAYLG
;
A
#
# COMPACT_ATOMS: atom_id res chain seq x y z
N MET A 1 14.30 4.08 -19.13
CA MET A 1 14.00 4.18 -17.71
C MET A 1 12.56 4.65 -17.55
N GLY A 2 11.74 4.01 -16.71
CA GLY A 2 10.37 4.45 -16.45
C GLY A 2 10.35 5.83 -15.77
N LYS A 3 9.22 6.53 -15.86
CA LYS A 3 9.02 7.82 -15.19
C LYS A 3 8.90 7.57 -13.69
N SER A 4 9.73 8.22 -12.86
CA SER A 4 9.64 8.12 -11.40
C SER A 4 8.34 8.74 -10.90
N VAL A 5 7.59 7.98 -10.10
CA VAL A 5 6.33 8.40 -9.44
C VAL A 5 6.60 8.80 -8.00
N LEU A 6 7.41 8.03 -7.30
CA LEU A 6 7.80 8.29 -5.92
C LEU A 6 9.33 8.25 -5.83
N GLU A 7 9.90 9.26 -5.19
CA GLU A 7 11.33 9.30 -4.87
C GLU A 7 11.49 9.72 -3.41
N ILE A 8 12.27 8.94 -2.67
CA ILE A 8 12.63 9.20 -1.28
C ILE A 8 14.14 9.41 -1.22
N LYS A 9 14.58 10.49 -0.57
CA LYS A 9 15.99 10.85 -0.40
C LYS A 9 16.31 11.04 1.08
N ASP A 10 17.23 10.24 1.59
CA ASP A 10 17.79 10.33 2.94
C ASP A 10 16.74 10.50 4.05
N LEU A 11 15.64 9.75 3.94
CA LEU A 11 14.49 9.87 4.84
C LEU A 11 14.82 9.40 6.24
N ASN A 12 14.66 10.30 7.21
CA ASN A 12 14.83 10.03 8.62
C ASN A 12 13.55 10.26 9.39
N LEU A 13 13.14 9.29 10.18
CA LEU A 13 11.94 9.35 11.00
C LEU A 13 12.24 8.96 12.43
N PHE A 14 11.66 9.69 13.37
CA PHE A 14 11.85 9.48 14.81
C PHE A 14 10.52 9.38 15.53
N TYR A 15 10.39 8.41 16.43
CA TYR A 15 9.32 8.30 17.41
C TYR A 15 9.89 8.61 18.79
N GLY A 16 9.75 9.86 19.26
CA GLY A 16 10.44 10.32 20.47
C GLY A 16 11.95 10.19 20.32
N GLY A 17 12.57 9.35 21.15
CA GLY A 17 14.02 9.05 21.08
C GLY A 17 14.38 7.91 20.13
N ILE A 18 13.42 7.20 19.55
CA ILE A 18 13.68 6.05 18.68
C ILE A 18 13.89 6.53 17.24
N HIS A 19 15.05 6.26 16.66
CA HIS A 19 15.38 6.51 15.25
C HIS A 19 14.87 5.34 14.40
N ALA A 20 13.64 5.46 13.90
CA ALA A 20 12.94 4.38 13.20
C ALA A 20 13.37 4.23 11.73
N LEU A 21 13.67 5.34 11.03
CA LEU A 21 14.25 5.33 9.67
C LEU A 21 15.54 6.16 9.67
N LYS A 22 16.59 5.59 9.10
CA LYS A 22 17.97 6.07 9.24
C LYS A 22 18.58 6.40 7.87
N GLY A 23 17.99 7.41 7.18
CA GLY A 23 18.49 7.87 5.89
C GLY A 23 18.14 6.92 4.74
N ILE A 24 16.91 6.38 4.70
CA ILE A 24 16.51 5.51 3.60
C ILE A 24 16.28 6.30 2.32
N SER A 25 16.70 5.71 1.20
CA SER A 25 16.47 6.25 -0.14
C SER A 25 15.93 5.14 -1.04
N LEU A 26 14.83 5.43 -1.75
CA LEU A 26 14.21 4.50 -2.70
C LEU A 26 13.45 5.25 -3.79
N ASN A 27 13.18 4.57 -4.88
CA ASN A 27 12.36 5.11 -5.97
C ASN A 27 11.37 4.06 -6.48
N VAL A 28 10.22 4.54 -6.95
CA VAL A 28 9.17 3.73 -7.60
C VAL A 28 8.85 4.36 -8.95
N ASN A 29 8.87 3.56 -10.03
CA ASN A 29 8.50 4.04 -11.35
C ASN A 29 7.01 3.77 -11.64
N GLU A 30 6.46 4.49 -12.62
CA GLU A 30 5.07 4.35 -13.03
C GLU A 30 4.77 2.93 -13.53
N GLY A 31 3.70 2.33 -13.00
CA GLY A 31 3.27 0.99 -13.37
C GLY A 31 4.01 -0.16 -12.67
N GLU A 32 5.03 0.11 -11.83
CA GLU A 32 5.71 -0.94 -11.07
C GLU A 32 4.90 -1.41 -9.84
N ILE A 33 5.07 -2.68 -9.48
CA ILE A 33 4.84 -3.20 -8.13
C ILE A 33 6.20 -3.26 -7.44
N ILE A 34 6.39 -2.42 -6.43
CA ILE A 34 7.57 -2.45 -5.56
C ILE A 34 7.18 -3.03 -4.21
N THR A 35 8.03 -3.86 -3.63
CA THR A 35 7.82 -4.33 -2.26
C THR A 35 8.94 -3.93 -1.31
N LEU A 36 8.55 -3.55 -0.08
CA LEU A 36 9.45 -3.42 1.07
C LEU A 36 9.28 -4.66 1.94
N ILE A 37 10.34 -5.45 2.08
CA ILE A 37 10.37 -6.63 2.93
C ILE A 37 11.35 -6.41 4.10
N GLY A 38 11.16 -7.14 5.19
CA GLY A 38 11.99 -7.05 6.37
C GLY A 38 11.26 -7.56 7.62
N ALA A 39 12.00 -7.79 8.69
CA ALA A 39 11.46 -8.23 9.96
C ALA A 39 10.49 -7.21 10.60
N ASN A 40 9.73 -7.65 11.61
CA ASN A 40 8.90 -6.74 12.40
C ASN A 40 9.79 -5.71 13.10
N GLY A 41 9.35 -4.44 13.05
CA GLY A 41 10.15 -3.32 13.58
C GLY A 41 11.26 -2.81 12.65
N ALA A 42 11.45 -3.38 11.45
CA ALA A 42 12.48 -2.91 10.51
C ALA A 42 12.23 -1.49 9.95
N GLY A 43 11.01 -0.94 10.11
CA GLY A 43 10.67 0.40 9.63
C GLY A 43 9.71 0.44 8.43
N LYS A 44 9.20 -0.71 7.97
CA LYS A 44 8.32 -0.83 6.80
C LYS A 44 7.08 0.07 6.87
N THR A 45 6.24 -0.14 7.90
CA THR A 45 5.05 0.70 8.17
C THR A 45 5.42 2.17 8.37
N SER A 46 6.56 2.44 9.06
CA SER A 46 7.05 3.81 9.26
C SER A 46 7.36 4.51 7.95
N THR A 47 7.90 3.78 6.97
CA THR A 47 8.13 4.30 5.61
C THR A 47 6.82 4.71 4.94
N LEU A 48 5.79 3.84 4.96
CA LEU A 48 4.48 4.17 4.38
C LEU A 48 3.80 5.34 5.10
N ARG A 49 3.92 5.41 6.44
CA ARG A 49 3.37 6.52 7.23
C ARG A 49 4.06 7.86 6.93
N ALA A 50 5.37 7.85 6.70
CA ALA A 50 6.10 9.04 6.27
C ALA A 50 5.65 9.50 4.87
N ILE A 51 5.55 8.59 3.89
CA ILE A 51 5.10 8.88 2.53
C ILE A 51 3.68 9.45 2.53
N SER A 52 2.77 8.86 3.32
CA SER A 52 1.36 9.30 3.40
C SER A 52 1.13 10.50 4.32
N SER A 53 2.20 11.11 4.85
CA SER A 53 2.16 12.24 5.81
C SER A 53 1.34 11.97 7.08
N LEU A 54 1.26 10.70 7.49
CA LEU A 54 0.73 10.30 8.79
C LEU A 54 1.77 10.48 9.90
N GLU A 55 3.05 10.54 9.52
CA GLU A 55 4.16 10.87 10.41
C GLU A 55 5.00 12.00 9.81
N LYS A 56 5.51 12.86 10.67
CA LYS A 56 6.29 14.01 10.24
C LYS A 56 7.74 13.61 9.96
N VAL A 57 8.16 13.79 8.72
CA VAL A 57 9.57 13.65 8.30
C VAL A 57 10.40 14.75 8.97
N LYS A 58 11.50 14.36 9.65
CA LYS A 58 12.43 15.32 10.27
C LYS A 58 13.55 15.74 9.33
N LEU A 59 14.14 14.79 8.62
CA LEU A 59 15.23 15.00 7.67
C LEU A 59 14.97 14.15 6.43
N GLY A 60 15.44 14.61 5.28
CA GLY A 60 15.21 13.96 3.99
C GLY A 60 13.98 14.49 3.28
N GLU A 61 13.76 13.99 2.07
CA GLU A 61 12.75 14.51 1.16
C GLU A 61 11.96 13.37 0.54
N VAL A 62 10.66 13.62 0.34
CA VAL A 62 9.75 12.73 -0.37
C VAL A 62 9.15 13.49 -1.55
N TYR A 63 9.32 12.95 -2.74
CA TYR A 63 8.77 13.52 -3.97
C TYR A 63 7.73 12.59 -4.57
N PHE A 64 6.60 13.14 -4.96
CA PHE A 64 5.54 12.44 -5.68
C PHE A 64 5.28 13.13 -7.01
N TYR A 65 5.52 12.43 -8.14
CA TYR A 65 5.53 13.00 -9.48
C TYR A 65 6.45 14.25 -9.62
N GLY A 66 7.61 14.23 -8.95
CA GLY A 66 8.57 15.32 -8.97
C GLY A 66 8.23 16.52 -8.05
N GLU A 67 7.10 16.49 -7.37
CA GLU A 67 6.71 17.51 -6.40
C GLU A 67 7.10 17.06 -4.98
N ASN A 68 7.80 17.91 -4.23
CA ASN A 68 8.09 17.64 -2.82
C ASN A 68 6.80 17.64 -2.00
N ILE A 69 6.51 16.54 -1.31
CA ILE A 69 5.29 16.35 -0.53
C ILE A 69 5.50 16.40 0.98
N ASN A 70 6.68 16.79 1.45
CA ASN A 70 6.95 16.93 2.89
C ASN A 70 5.97 17.98 3.48
N GLY A 71 5.26 17.57 4.54
CA GLY A 71 4.29 18.44 5.22
C GLY A 71 2.98 18.71 4.46
N VAL A 72 2.78 18.10 3.29
CA VAL A 72 1.49 18.11 2.61
C VAL A 72 0.53 17.20 3.37
N SER A 73 -0.66 17.69 3.73
CA SER A 73 -1.63 16.90 4.51
C SER A 73 -2.15 15.68 3.75
N ALA A 74 -2.42 14.58 4.47
CA ALA A 74 -2.82 13.29 3.90
C ALA A 74 -4.02 13.41 2.93
N ASN A 75 -5.04 14.21 3.25
CA ASN A 75 -6.20 14.43 2.37
C ASN A 75 -5.81 15.08 1.04
N LYS A 76 -4.82 15.99 1.03
CA LYS A 76 -4.29 16.58 -0.21
C LYS A 76 -3.49 15.55 -1.01
N LEU A 77 -2.78 14.64 -0.36
CA LEU A 77 -2.08 13.54 -1.05
C LEU A 77 -3.07 12.61 -1.76
N VAL A 78 -4.21 12.29 -1.12
CA VAL A 78 -5.28 11.53 -1.78
C VAL A 78 -5.79 12.26 -3.03
N SER A 79 -6.00 13.58 -2.95
CA SER A 79 -6.41 14.40 -4.11
C SER A 79 -5.37 14.44 -5.24
N LYS A 80 -4.07 14.24 -4.92
CA LYS A 80 -3.00 14.11 -5.90
C LYS A 80 -2.89 12.71 -6.51
N GLY A 81 -3.60 11.72 -5.94
CA GLY A 81 -3.63 10.34 -6.40
C GLY A 81 -2.75 9.38 -5.61
N LEU A 82 -2.34 9.72 -4.39
CA LEU A 82 -1.63 8.84 -3.47
C LEU A 82 -2.60 8.33 -2.40
N SER A 83 -2.91 7.04 -2.41
CA SER A 83 -3.79 6.42 -1.41
C SER A 83 -3.05 5.38 -0.58
N HIS A 84 -3.44 5.23 0.68
CA HIS A 84 -2.83 4.32 1.64
C HIS A 84 -3.90 3.43 2.28
N VAL A 85 -3.69 2.13 2.23
CA VAL A 85 -4.41 1.11 2.99
C VAL A 85 -3.51 0.70 4.14
N PRO A 86 -3.75 1.18 5.37
CA PRO A 86 -2.91 0.90 6.52
C PRO A 86 -3.15 -0.51 7.05
N GLU A 87 -2.21 -1.01 7.83
CA GLU A 87 -2.33 -2.25 8.61
C GLU A 87 -3.60 -2.25 9.47
N GLY A 88 -4.19 -3.43 9.65
CA GLY A 88 -5.38 -3.63 10.45
C GLY A 88 -6.66 -3.14 9.77
N ARG A 89 -6.68 -3.07 8.43
CA ARG A 89 -7.86 -2.82 7.58
C ARG A 89 -8.45 -1.41 7.73
N LYS A 90 -8.58 -0.88 8.96
CA LYS A 90 -9.08 0.46 9.30
C LYS A 90 -10.38 0.84 8.57
N ILE A 91 -11.33 -0.11 8.50
CA ILE A 91 -12.68 0.16 8.00
C ILE A 91 -13.51 0.91 9.04
N PHE A 92 -14.57 1.57 8.61
CA PHE A 92 -15.58 2.16 9.49
C PHE A 92 -16.61 1.09 9.82
N ALA A 93 -16.42 0.38 10.94
CA ALA A 93 -17.17 -0.81 11.32
C ALA A 93 -18.68 -0.57 11.47
N ASN A 94 -19.09 0.62 11.94
CA ASN A 94 -20.49 1.00 12.15
C ASN A 94 -21.20 1.48 10.87
N LEU A 95 -20.45 1.67 9.78
CA LEU A 95 -21.00 2.02 8.46
C LEU A 95 -21.22 0.77 7.62
N THR A 96 -22.11 0.86 6.64
CA THR A 96 -22.30 -0.19 5.64
C THR A 96 -21.10 -0.30 4.72
N VAL A 97 -21.02 -1.39 3.96
CA VAL A 97 -20.03 -1.56 2.88
C VAL A 97 -20.12 -0.40 1.89
N MET A 98 -21.34 -0.03 1.47
CA MET A 98 -21.55 1.06 0.52
C MET A 98 -21.06 2.40 1.05
N GLU A 99 -21.42 2.76 2.29
CA GLU A 99 -20.96 4.01 2.92
C GLU A 99 -19.44 4.06 3.09
N ASN A 100 -18.79 2.94 3.40
CA ASN A 100 -17.33 2.86 3.40
C ASN A 100 -16.74 3.19 2.02
N LEU A 101 -17.31 2.65 0.95
CA LEU A 101 -16.87 2.95 -0.42
C LEU A 101 -17.14 4.41 -0.80
N GLU A 102 -18.27 4.97 -0.40
CA GLU A 102 -18.62 6.39 -0.61
C GLU A 102 -17.59 7.32 0.01
N LEU A 103 -17.15 7.03 1.23
CA LEU A 103 -16.07 7.78 1.88
C LEU A 103 -14.77 7.75 1.09
N GLY A 104 -14.47 6.66 0.38
CA GLY A 104 -13.31 6.59 -0.52
C GLY A 104 -13.37 7.61 -1.68
N ALA A 105 -14.58 7.95 -2.13
CA ALA A 105 -14.81 8.91 -3.20
C ALA A 105 -15.08 10.34 -2.69
N TYR A 106 -15.02 10.60 -1.39
CA TYR A 106 -15.45 11.85 -0.75
C TYR A 106 -14.85 13.12 -1.37
N LEU A 107 -13.59 13.08 -1.79
CA LEU A 107 -12.90 14.24 -2.38
C LEU A 107 -13.19 14.43 -3.88
N ARG A 108 -13.91 13.49 -4.51
CA ARG A 108 -14.16 13.49 -5.95
C ARG A 108 -15.42 14.28 -6.31
N LYS A 109 -15.36 14.97 -7.45
CA LYS A 109 -16.50 15.77 -7.98
C LYS A 109 -17.13 15.14 -9.24
N ASP A 110 -16.47 14.15 -9.83
CA ASP A 110 -16.82 13.47 -11.08
C ASP A 110 -17.85 12.35 -10.86
N LYS A 111 -19.06 12.69 -10.40
CA LYS A 111 -20.13 11.76 -9.98
C LYS A 111 -20.42 10.64 -10.99
N ALA A 112 -20.39 10.94 -12.28
CA ALA A 112 -20.63 9.95 -13.33
C ALA A 112 -19.54 8.88 -13.38
N GLN A 113 -18.26 9.26 -13.18
CA GLN A 113 -17.16 8.31 -13.12
C GLN A 113 -17.15 7.55 -11.81
N VAL A 114 -17.45 8.20 -10.67
CA VAL A 114 -17.60 7.53 -9.37
C VAL A 114 -18.58 6.36 -9.44
N LYS A 115 -19.72 6.54 -10.16
CA LYS A 115 -20.69 5.46 -10.38
C LYS A 115 -20.10 4.26 -11.13
N LYS A 116 -19.26 4.51 -12.15
CA LYS A 116 -18.56 3.43 -12.88
C LYS A 116 -17.51 2.75 -12.00
N ASP A 117 -16.87 3.50 -11.13
CA ASP A 117 -15.84 2.98 -10.25
C ASP A 117 -16.44 2.07 -9.14
N TYR A 118 -17.67 2.31 -8.67
CA TYR A 118 -18.40 1.33 -7.84
C TYR A 118 -18.58 0.00 -8.57
N GLU A 119 -19.03 0.03 -9.84
CA GLU A 119 -19.20 -1.21 -10.60
C GLU A 119 -17.86 -1.94 -10.81
N MET A 120 -16.77 -1.20 -11.03
CA MET A 120 -15.43 -1.76 -11.13
C MET A 120 -15.00 -2.42 -9.81
N VAL A 121 -15.20 -1.75 -8.66
CA VAL A 121 -14.90 -2.31 -7.32
C VAL A 121 -15.75 -3.54 -7.06
N PHE A 122 -17.05 -3.51 -7.35
CA PHE A 122 -17.93 -4.66 -7.17
C PHE A 122 -17.62 -5.82 -8.12
N LYS A 123 -17.09 -5.54 -9.33
CA LYS A 123 -16.59 -6.58 -10.23
C LYS A 123 -15.34 -7.27 -9.67
N LYS A 124 -14.43 -6.49 -9.06
CA LYS A 124 -13.22 -7.03 -8.38
C LYS A 124 -13.57 -7.78 -7.10
N PHE A 125 -14.56 -7.30 -6.36
CA PHE A 125 -14.97 -7.84 -5.07
C PHE A 125 -16.47 -8.18 -5.05
N PRO A 126 -16.91 -9.28 -5.70
CA PRO A 126 -18.33 -9.63 -5.81
C PRO A 126 -19.04 -9.77 -4.45
N ARG A 127 -18.33 -10.27 -3.43
CA ARG A 127 -18.85 -10.40 -2.05
C ARG A 127 -19.25 -9.06 -1.45
N LEU A 128 -18.52 -7.98 -1.76
CA LEU A 128 -18.90 -6.64 -1.31
C LEU A 128 -20.19 -6.15 -1.96
N LYS A 129 -20.46 -6.53 -3.23
CA LYS A 129 -21.72 -6.21 -3.91
C LYS A 129 -22.91 -6.89 -3.23
N GLU A 130 -22.78 -8.19 -2.95
CA GLU A 130 -23.80 -9.00 -2.27
C GLU A 130 -24.15 -8.41 -0.89
N ARG A 131 -23.17 -7.83 -0.20
CA ARG A 131 -23.26 -7.33 1.16
C ARG A 131 -23.25 -5.80 1.27
N LYS A 132 -23.56 -5.08 0.18
CA LYS A 132 -23.39 -3.62 0.10
C LYS A 132 -24.12 -2.83 1.21
N ASN A 133 -25.24 -3.34 1.70
CA ASN A 133 -26.04 -2.73 2.76
C ASN A 133 -25.74 -3.31 4.16
N GLN A 134 -24.79 -4.26 4.27
CA GLN A 134 -24.40 -4.89 5.53
C GLN A 134 -23.43 -3.98 6.28
N SER A 135 -23.52 -3.96 7.62
CA SER A 135 -22.52 -3.28 8.46
C SER A 135 -21.14 -3.88 8.27
N ALA A 136 -20.15 -3.05 7.98
CA ALA A 136 -18.79 -3.48 7.67
C ALA A 136 -18.12 -4.23 8.82
N GLY A 137 -18.48 -3.94 10.05
CA GLY A 137 -17.96 -4.64 11.23
C GLY A 137 -18.34 -6.11 11.32
N THR A 138 -19.40 -6.54 10.61
CA THR A 138 -19.87 -7.93 10.59
C THR A 138 -19.28 -8.78 9.47
N LEU A 139 -18.43 -8.20 8.63
CA LEU A 139 -17.72 -8.89 7.56
C LEU A 139 -16.61 -9.77 8.12
N SER A 140 -16.27 -10.84 7.39
CA SER A 140 -15.06 -11.61 7.67
C SER A 140 -13.79 -10.77 7.49
N GLY A 141 -12.68 -11.21 8.09
CA GLY A 141 -11.41 -10.47 7.98
C GLY A 141 -10.95 -10.21 6.54
N GLY A 142 -11.14 -11.19 5.67
CA GLY A 142 -10.81 -11.05 4.25
C GLY A 142 -11.73 -10.05 3.53
N GLU A 143 -13.04 -10.11 3.78
CA GLU A 143 -14.00 -9.15 3.22
C GLU A 143 -13.74 -7.71 3.72
N GLN A 144 -13.33 -7.55 5.00
CA GLN A 144 -12.91 -6.26 5.52
C GLN A 144 -11.65 -5.72 4.81
N GLN A 145 -10.69 -6.60 4.51
CA GLN A 145 -9.49 -6.23 3.75
C GLN A 145 -9.84 -5.82 2.31
N MET A 146 -10.71 -6.60 1.65
CA MET A 146 -11.23 -6.26 0.32
C MET A 146 -11.96 -4.91 0.34
N LEU A 147 -12.74 -4.63 1.40
CA LEU A 147 -13.41 -3.35 1.58
C LEU A 147 -12.43 -2.19 1.76
N ALA A 148 -11.36 -2.37 2.55
CA ALA A 148 -10.33 -1.35 2.74
C ALA A 148 -9.61 -1.01 1.42
N ILE A 149 -9.25 -2.03 0.63
CA ILE A 149 -8.67 -1.86 -0.71
C ILE A 149 -9.69 -1.20 -1.65
N GLY A 150 -10.93 -1.69 -1.68
CA GLY A 150 -12.01 -1.12 -2.49
C GLY A 150 -12.26 0.35 -2.19
N ARG A 151 -12.28 0.73 -0.91
CA ARG A 151 -12.39 2.13 -0.47
C ARG A 151 -11.23 2.99 -0.99
N ALA A 152 -10.01 2.48 -0.93
CA ALA A 152 -8.85 3.19 -1.48
C ALA A 152 -8.96 3.37 -3.01
N LEU A 153 -9.43 2.36 -3.74
CA LEU A 153 -9.64 2.43 -5.19
C LEU A 153 -10.69 3.47 -5.59
N MET A 154 -11.70 3.72 -4.74
CA MET A 154 -12.71 4.75 -5.01
C MET A 154 -12.14 6.17 -5.08
N SER A 155 -10.95 6.43 -4.53
CA SER A 155 -10.24 7.70 -4.73
C SER A 155 -9.59 7.82 -6.12
N LYS A 156 -9.59 6.75 -6.94
CA LYS A 156 -8.92 6.64 -8.24
C LYS A 156 -7.42 6.93 -8.14
N PRO A 157 -6.68 6.15 -7.35
CA PRO A 157 -5.28 6.43 -7.07
C PRO A 157 -4.40 6.18 -8.30
N LYS A 158 -3.37 7.01 -8.47
CA LYS A 158 -2.24 6.76 -9.36
C LYS A 158 -1.21 5.82 -8.72
N MET A 159 -1.13 5.90 -7.39
CA MET A 159 -0.28 5.05 -6.56
C MET A 159 -1.01 4.60 -5.32
N LEU A 160 -0.91 3.31 -5.02
CA LEU A 160 -1.51 2.66 -3.87
C LEU A 160 -0.42 2.13 -2.94
N LEU A 161 -0.45 2.58 -1.69
CA LEU A 161 0.38 2.05 -0.60
C LEU A 161 -0.42 0.99 0.14
N LEU A 162 0.15 -0.21 0.33
CA LEU A 162 -0.47 -1.32 1.03
C LEU A 162 0.42 -1.78 2.18
N ASP A 163 -0.11 -1.72 3.39
CA ASP A 163 0.62 -2.07 4.62
C ASP A 163 0.11 -3.41 5.17
N GLU A 164 0.91 -4.47 4.97
CA GLU A 164 0.66 -5.85 5.37
C GLU A 164 -0.78 -6.34 5.06
N PRO A 165 -1.24 -6.23 3.80
CA PRO A 165 -2.62 -6.52 3.44
C PRO A 165 -3.01 -7.98 3.66
N SER A 166 -2.05 -8.92 3.76
CA SER A 166 -2.31 -10.34 3.97
C SER A 166 -2.36 -10.76 5.43
N MET A 167 -1.97 -9.89 6.38
CA MET A 167 -1.79 -10.24 7.77
C MET A 167 -3.07 -10.76 8.44
N GLY A 168 -2.96 -11.93 9.09
CA GLY A 168 -4.07 -12.54 9.84
C GLY A 168 -5.21 -13.05 8.96
N LEU A 169 -4.95 -13.35 7.68
CA LEU A 169 -5.92 -13.93 6.75
C LEU A 169 -5.63 -15.41 6.49
N ALA A 170 -6.68 -16.15 6.13
CA ALA A 170 -6.54 -17.55 5.72
C ALA A 170 -5.77 -17.64 4.38
N PRO A 171 -4.99 -18.73 4.14
CA PRO A 171 -4.12 -18.84 2.95
C PRO A 171 -4.83 -18.63 1.61
N MET A 172 -6.07 -19.10 1.47
CA MET A 172 -6.86 -18.90 0.26
C MET A 172 -7.17 -17.41 0.02
N VAL A 173 -7.52 -16.68 1.08
CA VAL A 173 -7.81 -15.24 1.01
C VAL A 173 -6.54 -14.43 0.74
N VAL A 174 -5.41 -14.85 1.29
CA VAL A 174 -4.10 -14.25 0.99
C VAL A 174 -3.84 -14.28 -0.51
N LYS A 175 -4.03 -15.45 -1.15
CA LYS A 175 -3.87 -15.58 -2.59
C LYS A 175 -4.78 -14.62 -3.36
N ASP A 176 -6.07 -14.56 -3.01
CA ASP A 176 -7.04 -13.66 -3.65
C ASP A 176 -6.63 -12.18 -3.54
N ILE A 177 -6.06 -11.77 -2.39
CA ILE A 177 -5.56 -10.41 -2.18
C ILE A 177 -4.36 -10.13 -3.10
N PHE A 178 -3.38 -11.05 -3.20
CA PHE A 178 -2.23 -10.87 -4.08
C PHE A 178 -2.63 -10.85 -5.56
N ASP A 179 -3.52 -11.73 -5.99
CA ASP A 179 -4.08 -11.72 -7.35
C ASP A 179 -4.78 -10.38 -7.65
N THR A 180 -5.54 -9.86 -6.67
CA THR A 180 -6.19 -8.55 -6.77
C THR A 180 -5.16 -7.41 -6.90
N ILE A 181 -4.05 -7.43 -6.14
CA ILE A 181 -2.99 -6.42 -6.24
C ILE A 181 -2.40 -6.40 -7.66
N VAL A 182 -2.12 -7.56 -8.23
CA VAL A 182 -1.64 -7.68 -9.62
C VAL A 182 -2.66 -7.11 -10.61
N GLU A 183 -3.94 -7.39 -10.45
CA GLU A 183 -4.99 -6.83 -11.31
C GLU A 183 -5.12 -5.30 -11.18
N ILE A 184 -4.99 -4.75 -9.97
CA ILE A 184 -4.98 -3.31 -9.72
C ILE A 184 -3.81 -2.67 -10.47
N ASN A 185 -2.62 -3.25 -10.37
CA ASN A 185 -1.44 -2.77 -11.08
C ASN A 185 -1.62 -2.85 -12.59
N LYS A 186 -2.08 -3.98 -13.15
CA LYS A 186 -2.38 -4.14 -14.58
C LYS A 186 -3.41 -3.13 -15.10
N SER A 187 -4.26 -2.59 -14.23
CA SER A 187 -5.20 -1.52 -14.60
C SER A 187 -4.58 -0.10 -14.58
N GLY A 188 -3.26 -0.01 -14.34
CA GLY A 188 -2.47 1.24 -14.43
C GLY A 188 -2.15 1.90 -13.08
N THR A 189 -2.47 1.28 -11.94
CA THR A 189 -2.12 1.81 -10.62
C THR A 189 -0.73 1.31 -10.21
N THR A 190 0.18 2.22 -9.90
CA THR A 190 1.49 1.88 -9.29
C THR A 190 1.27 1.40 -7.86
N VAL A 191 2.02 0.39 -7.41
CA VAL A 191 1.85 -0.19 -6.07
C VAL A 191 3.15 -0.20 -5.29
N LEU A 192 3.10 0.27 -4.05
CA LEU A 192 4.14 0.02 -3.04
C LEU A 192 3.54 -0.85 -1.94
N LEU A 193 4.04 -2.07 -1.86
CA LEU A 193 3.58 -3.12 -0.97
C LEU A 193 4.56 -3.30 0.18
N VAL A 194 4.08 -3.27 1.39
CA VAL A 194 4.81 -3.72 2.57
C VAL A 194 4.24 -5.06 3.00
N GLU A 195 5.09 -6.06 3.17
CA GLU A 195 4.67 -7.40 3.59
C GLU A 195 5.71 -8.08 4.48
N GLN A 196 5.22 -8.93 5.37
CA GLN A 196 6.05 -9.84 6.15
C GLN A 196 6.30 -11.13 5.37
N ASN A 197 5.32 -11.61 4.60
CA ASN A 197 5.47 -12.76 3.72
C ASN A 197 6.28 -12.37 2.48
N ALA A 198 7.62 -12.40 2.64
CA ALA A 198 8.55 -11.98 1.61
C ALA A 198 8.41 -12.81 0.32
N ASN A 199 8.15 -14.13 0.44
CA ASN A 199 7.99 -15.01 -0.71
C ASN A 199 6.82 -14.57 -1.60
N MET A 200 5.65 -14.37 -1.01
CA MET A 200 4.47 -13.90 -1.74
C MET A 200 4.69 -12.51 -2.32
N ALA A 201 5.28 -11.59 -1.55
CA ALA A 201 5.53 -10.23 -2.00
C ALA A 201 6.49 -10.19 -3.20
N LEU A 202 7.61 -10.93 -3.13
CA LEU A 202 8.59 -11.03 -4.22
C LEU A 202 8.01 -11.71 -5.46
N SER A 203 7.06 -12.67 -5.31
CA SER A 203 6.47 -13.37 -6.44
C SER A 203 5.65 -12.49 -7.38
N ILE A 204 5.15 -11.34 -6.89
CA ILE A 204 4.33 -10.41 -7.69
C ILE A 204 5.03 -9.08 -7.98
N ALA A 205 6.14 -8.78 -7.29
CA ALA A 205 6.83 -7.50 -7.42
C ALA A 205 7.81 -7.49 -8.62
N ASP A 206 8.00 -6.31 -9.20
CA ASP A 206 9.06 -6.05 -10.20
C ASP A 206 10.41 -5.88 -9.52
N ARG A 207 10.44 -5.12 -8.42
CA ARG A 207 11.62 -4.82 -7.62
C ARG A 207 11.30 -4.85 -6.14
N ALA A 208 12.32 -5.03 -5.31
CA ALA A 208 12.17 -5.01 -3.86
C ALA A 208 13.32 -4.26 -3.18
N TYR A 209 13.02 -3.78 -1.99
CA TYR A 209 13.96 -3.23 -1.02
C TYR A 209 13.85 -4.04 0.26
N VAL A 210 14.99 -4.45 0.80
CA VAL A 210 15.07 -5.16 2.09
C VAL A 210 15.44 -4.16 3.16
N LEU A 211 14.59 -4.05 4.17
CA LEU A 211 14.73 -3.11 5.27
C LEU A 211 15.15 -3.85 6.54
N GLU A 212 16.24 -3.41 7.16
CA GLU A 212 16.71 -3.90 8.45
C GLU A 212 17.00 -2.72 9.38
N THR A 213 16.38 -2.73 10.54
CA THR A 213 16.64 -1.75 11.64
C THR A 213 16.68 -0.29 11.15
N GLY A 214 15.76 0.05 10.22
CA GLY A 214 15.59 1.41 9.68
C GLY A 214 16.50 1.78 8.53
N THR A 215 17.26 0.83 7.95
CA THR A 215 18.12 1.03 6.77
C THR A 215 17.78 0.07 5.65
N ILE A 216 17.96 0.47 4.40
CA ILE A 216 17.88 -0.42 3.24
C ILE A 216 19.23 -1.12 3.11
N VAL A 217 19.23 -2.45 3.20
CA VAL A 217 20.45 -3.28 3.14
C VAL A 217 20.66 -3.95 1.80
N ILE A 218 19.56 -4.25 1.08
CA ILE A 218 19.59 -4.86 -0.25
C ILE A 218 18.46 -4.23 -1.07
N ASP A 219 18.71 -4.02 -2.36
CA ASP A 219 17.69 -3.66 -3.33
C ASP A 219 17.97 -4.33 -4.68
N GLY A 220 16.94 -4.52 -5.48
CA GLY A 220 17.09 -5.11 -6.80
C GLY A 220 15.80 -5.64 -7.41
N LYS A 221 15.95 -6.36 -8.53
CA LYS A 221 14.83 -7.06 -9.17
C LYS A 221 14.32 -8.18 -8.27
N ALA A 222 12.98 -8.26 -8.10
CA ALA A 222 12.37 -9.24 -7.23
C ALA A 222 12.71 -10.70 -7.61
N GLU A 223 12.76 -11.01 -8.91
CA GLU A 223 13.14 -12.33 -9.43
C GLU A 223 14.58 -12.76 -9.07
N VAL A 224 15.50 -11.79 -8.89
CA VAL A 224 16.88 -12.03 -8.46
C VAL A 224 16.93 -12.27 -6.97
N LEU A 225 16.23 -11.41 -6.20
CA LEU A 225 16.19 -11.50 -4.75
C LEU A 225 15.49 -12.78 -4.27
N LEU A 226 14.51 -13.28 -5.01
CA LEU A 226 13.83 -14.55 -4.71
C LEU A 226 14.78 -15.76 -4.76
N LYS A 227 15.89 -15.65 -5.52
CA LYS A 227 16.92 -16.69 -5.68
C LYS A 227 18.17 -16.47 -4.81
N ASP A 228 18.28 -15.32 -4.14
CA ASP A 228 19.42 -14.98 -3.27
C ASP A 228 19.34 -15.79 -1.96
N ASP A 229 20.36 -16.60 -1.69
CA ASP A 229 20.40 -17.48 -0.52
C ASP A 229 20.31 -16.71 0.80
N ARG A 230 20.88 -15.49 0.89
CA ARG A 230 20.79 -14.63 2.07
C ARG A 230 19.33 -14.22 2.35
N ILE A 231 18.59 -13.89 1.29
CA ILE A 231 17.16 -13.54 1.42
C ILE A 231 16.34 -14.77 1.78
N ARG A 232 16.69 -15.92 1.19
CA ARG A 232 16.00 -17.19 1.48
C ARG A 232 16.17 -17.61 2.93
N GLU A 233 17.37 -17.59 3.46
CA GLU A 233 17.66 -17.95 4.86
C GLU A 233 17.04 -16.97 5.86
N ALA A 234 17.07 -15.64 5.57
CA ALA A 234 16.59 -14.63 6.50
C ALA A 234 15.07 -14.39 6.46
N TYR A 235 14.42 -14.57 5.29
CA TYR A 235 13.04 -14.08 5.06
C TYR A 235 12.11 -15.05 4.35
N LEU A 236 12.61 -16.15 3.73
CA LEU A 236 11.79 -17.08 2.94
C LEU A 236 11.69 -18.49 3.59
N GLY A 237 12.37 -18.73 4.70
CA GLY A 237 12.43 -20.00 5.44
C GLY A 237 11.11 -20.42 6.07
#